data_cee7e477a6096b923ad91aa969e09372
#
_entry.id   cee7e477a6096b923ad91aa969e09372
#
_cell.length_a   1.000
_cell.length_b   1.000
_cell.length_c   1.000
_cell.angle_alpha   90.00
_cell.angle_beta   90.00
_cell.angle_gamma   90.00
#
_symmetry.space_group_name_H-M   'P 1'
#
loop_
_entity.id
_entity.type
_entity.pdbx_description
1 polymer ?
#
loop_
_entity_poly.entity_id
_entity_poly.type
_entity_poly.pdbx_seq_one_letter_code
_entity_poly.pdbx_strand_id
1 'polypeptide(L)'
;MARGCYAEDWAKVLVSNDFETKQLRAVRFEGDIAIGSRTRIYDSSIANYHIGEDCYIDDVLRMECRHRSSFGEGVGVSAVNENGGRTAYLYRDLTAQTAYLMTMMRNRPEAVERIIAMIKERAEEHASTIAKVGRGTTIIGSRFIREVNIEEDVTIEGVSHLENGTVGRGSLMGVDVRAKEFILSDDARVEGASSLERCFVGEKTMIANEFTAVDTLFFANCHLENGEAAAVFAGPYTVSHHKSSLLIAGIFSFFNAGSGTNQSNHLFKSGAVHQAVHQRGTKFGSSAYVMSPSIEGPYTVVLGRHTRHHDTQDMPFSYLIEDGGQSSLMPGLSLRSYGTVRDIEKPWRSSRRSAFL
;
A
#
# COMPACT_ATOMS: atom_id res chain seq x y z
N MET A 1 -15.41 11.06 38.83
CA MET A 1 -14.67 11.25 37.58
C MET A 1 -13.19 11.39 37.94
N ALA A 2 -12.63 10.27 38.34
CA ALA A 2 -11.24 10.24 38.68
C ALA A 2 -10.36 10.46 37.45
N ARG A 3 -9.29 11.26 37.55
CA ARG A 3 -8.23 11.46 36.59
C ARG A 3 -8.62 12.19 35.27
N GLY A 4 -9.67 13.05 35.29
CA GLY A 4 -10.00 13.90 34.14
C GLY A 4 -10.68 13.19 32.96
N CYS A 5 -11.20 11.97 33.15
CA CYS A 5 -11.90 11.26 32.10
C CYS A 5 -13.35 11.72 31.99
N TYR A 6 -13.88 11.74 30.77
CA TYR A 6 -15.23 12.07 30.42
C TYR A 6 -15.81 11.03 29.47
N ALA A 7 -17.08 10.69 29.64
CA ALA A 7 -17.87 9.95 28.65
C ALA A 7 -19.20 10.62 28.44
N GLU A 8 -19.68 10.64 27.21
CA GLU A 8 -21.03 11.10 26.89
C GLU A 8 -22.07 10.23 27.62
N ASP A 9 -21.89 8.93 27.64
CA ASP A 9 -22.66 7.94 28.36
C ASP A 9 -21.76 6.84 28.92
N TRP A 10 -21.56 6.79 30.23
CA TRP A 10 -20.72 5.76 30.88
C TRP A 10 -21.30 4.35 30.78
N ALA A 11 -22.60 4.18 30.51
CA ALA A 11 -23.21 2.86 30.34
C ALA A 11 -22.73 2.19 29.01
N LYS A 12 -22.22 2.98 28.08
CA LYS A 12 -21.66 2.51 26.80
C LYS A 12 -20.15 2.28 26.84
N VAL A 13 -19.51 2.49 27.98
CA VAL A 13 -18.07 2.24 28.17
C VAL A 13 -17.90 0.93 28.93
N LEU A 14 -17.69 -0.15 28.20
CA LEU A 14 -17.44 -1.47 28.75
C LEU A 14 -15.94 -1.65 29.02
N VAL A 15 -15.61 -2.25 30.15
CA VAL A 15 -14.23 -2.55 30.55
C VAL A 15 -14.09 -4.01 30.97
N SER A 16 -12.91 -4.56 30.87
CA SER A 16 -12.61 -5.91 31.36
C SER A 16 -12.78 -6.04 32.89
N ASN A 17 -12.97 -7.26 33.38
CA ASN A 17 -13.19 -7.52 34.81
C ASN A 17 -11.99 -7.15 35.70
N ASP A 18 -10.79 -7.13 35.16
CA ASP A 18 -9.52 -6.77 35.83
C ASP A 18 -9.13 -5.30 35.62
N PHE A 19 -10.05 -4.48 35.10
CA PHE A 19 -9.81 -3.07 34.84
C PHE A 19 -9.52 -2.28 36.12
N GLU A 20 -8.49 -1.46 36.08
CA GLU A 20 -8.17 -0.50 37.12
C GLU A 20 -8.25 0.94 36.60
N THR A 21 -8.79 1.84 37.37
CA THR A 21 -8.97 3.26 36.98
C THR A 21 -7.66 3.97 36.66
N LYS A 22 -6.50 3.45 37.15
CA LYS A 22 -5.16 3.98 36.79
C LYS A 22 -4.80 3.79 35.32
N GLN A 23 -5.50 2.92 34.61
CA GLN A 23 -5.30 2.66 33.18
C GLN A 23 -5.85 3.79 32.28
N LEU A 24 -6.65 4.71 32.84
CA LEU A 24 -7.18 5.87 32.10
C LEU A 24 -6.70 7.18 32.73
N ARG A 25 -6.43 8.17 31.88
CA ARG A 25 -6.13 9.56 32.27
C ARG A 25 -6.54 10.52 31.16
N ALA A 26 -7.33 11.55 31.50
CA ALA A 26 -7.74 12.63 30.59
C ALA A 26 -8.28 12.12 29.23
N VAL A 27 -9.16 11.11 29.26
CA VAL A 27 -9.73 10.49 28.07
C VAL A 27 -11.16 10.94 27.87
N ARG A 28 -11.51 11.26 26.64
CA ARG A 28 -12.89 11.53 26.22
C ARG A 28 -13.45 10.36 25.41
N PHE A 29 -14.55 9.77 25.85
CA PHE A 29 -15.26 8.70 25.19
C PHE A 29 -16.61 9.17 24.61
N GLU A 30 -16.94 8.74 23.39
CA GLU A 30 -18.22 8.97 22.73
C GLU A 30 -18.71 7.64 22.12
N GLY A 31 -20.03 7.39 22.19
CA GLY A 31 -20.64 6.18 21.62
C GLY A 31 -20.21 4.87 22.30
N ASP A 32 -20.15 3.79 21.55
CA ASP A 32 -19.91 2.44 22.06
C ASP A 32 -18.39 2.15 22.17
N ILE A 33 -17.93 1.91 23.38
CA ILE A 33 -16.51 1.67 23.72
C ILE A 33 -16.39 0.34 24.44
N ALA A 34 -15.41 -0.48 24.07
CA ALA A 34 -14.98 -1.64 24.85
C ALA A 34 -13.47 -1.56 25.05
N ILE A 35 -12.98 -1.85 26.27
CA ILE A 35 -11.56 -1.78 26.64
C ILE A 35 -11.14 -3.12 27.26
N GLY A 36 -10.18 -3.76 26.61
CA GLY A 36 -9.60 -5.03 27.04
C GLY A 36 -8.68 -4.92 28.25
N SER A 37 -8.30 -6.07 28.78
CA SER A 37 -7.40 -6.22 29.93
C SER A 37 -6.08 -5.51 29.72
N ARG A 38 -5.54 -4.93 30.79
CA ARG A 38 -4.21 -4.26 30.86
C ARG A 38 -4.00 -3.12 29.83
N THR A 39 -5.03 -2.72 29.11
CA THR A 39 -4.99 -1.62 28.14
C THR A 39 -4.93 -0.27 28.87
N ARG A 40 -4.06 0.62 28.42
CA ARG A 40 -3.83 1.95 28.99
C ARG A 40 -4.12 3.01 27.94
N ILE A 41 -4.95 4.00 28.30
CA ILE A 41 -5.36 5.09 27.42
C ILE A 41 -5.17 6.41 28.16
N TYR A 42 -4.40 7.31 27.58
CA TYR A 42 -4.09 8.61 28.14
C TYR A 42 -4.32 9.74 27.14
N ASP A 43 -4.72 10.89 27.61
CA ASP A 43 -4.75 12.18 26.90
C ASP A 43 -5.36 12.07 25.47
N SER A 44 -6.44 11.30 25.31
CA SER A 44 -6.97 10.92 23.99
C SER A 44 -8.50 11.09 23.88
N SER A 45 -8.99 11.25 22.65
CA SER A 45 -10.43 11.27 22.33
C SER A 45 -10.80 10.10 21.43
N ILE A 46 -11.73 9.25 21.89
CA ILE A 46 -12.08 7.98 21.23
C ILE A 46 -13.60 7.86 21.08
N ALA A 47 -14.08 7.48 19.89
CA ALA A 47 -15.48 7.27 19.62
C ALA A 47 -15.75 5.98 18.82
N ASN A 48 -16.63 5.11 19.31
CA ASN A 48 -17.07 3.86 18.66
C ASN A 48 -15.90 2.93 18.30
N TYR A 49 -15.12 2.56 19.32
CA TYR A 49 -14.00 1.62 19.18
C TYR A 49 -14.05 0.50 20.20
N HIS A 50 -13.78 -0.73 19.74
CA HIS A 50 -13.47 -1.85 20.60
C HIS A 50 -11.96 -2.07 20.62
N ILE A 51 -11.35 -1.87 21.77
CA ILE A 51 -9.90 -1.89 21.98
C ILE A 51 -9.53 -3.18 22.71
N GLY A 52 -8.62 -3.94 22.11
CA GLY A 52 -8.14 -5.21 22.61
C GLY A 52 -7.34 -5.11 23.90
N GLU A 53 -6.74 -6.21 24.29
CA GLU A 53 -5.89 -6.34 25.47
C GLU A 53 -4.47 -5.77 25.23
N ASP A 54 -3.79 -5.41 26.31
CA ASP A 54 -2.37 -4.99 26.29
C ASP A 54 -2.07 -3.79 25.36
N CYS A 55 -3.08 -2.98 25.01
CA CYS A 55 -2.90 -1.82 24.15
C CYS A 55 -2.35 -0.61 24.95
N TYR A 56 -1.61 0.24 24.23
CA TYR A 56 -1.16 1.53 24.75
C TYR A 56 -1.56 2.65 23.78
N ILE A 57 -2.42 3.59 24.24
CA ILE A 57 -2.91 4.71 23.44
C ILE A 57 -2.61 5.99 24.24
N ASP A 58 -1.87 6.92 23.63
CA ASP A 58 -1.45 8.15 24.31
C ASP A 58 -1.36 9.32 23.32
N ASP A 59 -1.86 10.48 23.73
CA ASP A 59 -1.83 11.73 22.96
C ASP A 59 -2.44 11.57 21.55
N VAL A 60 -3.66 11.00 21.47
CA VAL A 60 -4.40 10.88 20.21
C VAL A 60 -5.51 11.92 20.17
N LEU A 61 -5.35 12.90 19.26
CA LEU A 61 -6.29 14.02 19.17
C LEU A 61 -7.72 13.53 18.89
N ARG A 62 -7.89 12.60 17.95
CA ARG A 62 -9.17 12.01 17.62
C ARG A 62 -9.05 10.65 16.93
N MET A 63 -9.60 9.62 17.55
CA MET A 63 -9.79 8.28 16.99
C MET A 63 -11.29 7.96 16.98
N GLU A 64 -11.90 7.87 15.80
CA GLU A 64 -13.36 7.81 15.69
C GLU A 64 -13.85 6.91 14.55
N CYS A 65 -14.99 6.22 14.78
CA CYS A 65 -15.79 5.56 13.77
C CYS A 65 -17.21 6.14 13.85
N ARG A 66 -17.54 7.09 12.97
CA ARG A 66 -18.82 7.81 13.01
C ARG A 66 -19.80 7.34 11.95
N HIS A 67 -19.31 6.71 10.93
CA HIS A 67 -20.11 6.19 9.83
C HIS A 67 -19.92 4.68 9.69
N ARG A 68 -20.89 4.01 9.07
CA ARG A 68 -20.71 2.62 8.67
C ARG A 68 -19.61 2.55 7.60
N SER A 69 -18.54 1.84 7.90
CA SER A 69 -17.37 1.72 7.05
C SER A 69 -17.05 0.27 6.79
N SER A 70 -16.56 -0.05 5.60
CA SER A 70 -15.93 -1.34 5.27
C SER A 70 -14.42 -1.35 5.55
N PHE A 71 -13.90 -0.26 6.15
CA PHE A 71 -12.48 -0.14 6.54
C PHE A 71 -11.51 -0.37 5.38
N GLY A 72 -11.82 0.20 4.22
CA GLY A 72 -11.03 0.09 3.00
C GLY A 72 -11.37 -1.11 2.11
N GLU A 73 -12.12 -2.11 2.60
CA GLU A 73 -12.56 -3.21 1.73
C GLU A 73 -13.62 -2.72 0.72
N GLY A 74 -13.55 -3.24 -0.50
CA GLY A 74 -14.46 -2.83 -1.58
C GLY A 74 -14.11 -1.50 -2.27
N VAL A 75 -13.05 -0.80 -1.83
CA VAL A 75 -12.56 0.41 -2.52
C VAL A 75 -11.97 0.04 -3.86
N GLY A 76 -12.38 0.77 -4.91
CA GLY A 76 -11.87 0.58 -6.26
C GLY A 76 -10.57 1.35 -6.49
N VAL A 77 -9.56 0.68 -7.03
CA VAL A 77 -8.25 1.22 -7.39
C VAL A 77 -8.09 1.18 -8.91
N SER A 78 -7.90 2.34 -9.54
CA SER A 78 -7.70 2.45 -11.00
C SER A 78 -6.25 2.13 -11.38
N ALA A 79 -5.85 0.87 -11.22
CA ALA A 79 -4.49 0.44 -11.54
C ALA A 79 -4.24 0.33 -13.05
N VAL A 80 -2.99 0.51 -13.47
CA VAL A 80 -2.50 0.34 -14.84
C VAL A 80 -3.00 1.38 -15.86
N ASN A 81 -3.97 2.21 -15.48
CA ASN A 81 -4.48 3.27 -16.34
C ASN A 81 -5.11 4.40 -15.52
N GLU A 82 -4.51 5.57 -15.50
CA GLU A 82 -5.01 6.75 -14.77
C GLU A 82 -6.43 7.17 -15.17
N ASN A 83 -6.86 6.86 -16.39
CA ASN A 83 -8.21 7.17 -16.87
C ASN A 83 -9.25 6.08 -16.51
N GLY A 84 -8.87 5.10 -15.72
CA GLY A 84 -9.74 4.03 -15.29
C GLY A 84 -9.93 2.90 -16.32
N GLY A 85 -10.96 2.08 -16.11
CA GLY A 85 -11.28 0.94 -16.97
C GLY A 85 -10.52 -0.36 -16.62
N ARG A 86 -9.67 -0.33 -15.60
CA ARG A 86 -8.95 -1.50 -15.07
C ARG A 86 -8.96 -1.44 -13.54
N THR A 87 -10.14 -1.49 -12.96
CA THR A 87 -10.30 -1.35 -11.52
C THR A 87 -10.06 -2.67 -10.81
N ALA A 88 -9.12 -2.69 -9.87
CA ALA A 88 -9.03 -3.70 -8.84
C ALA A 88 -9.77 -3.23 -7.60
N TYR A 89 -10.40 -4.15 -6.86
CA TYR A 89 -11.08 -3.83 -5.62
C TYR A 89 -10.29 -4.33 -4.43
N LEU A 90 -10.11 -3.47 -3.44
CA LEU A 90 -9.34 -3.77 -2.25
C LEU A 90 -10.09 -4.75 -1.35
N TYR A 91 -9.36 -5.68 -0.78
CA TYR A 91 -9.78 -6.49 0.36
C TYR A 91 -8.54 -7.03 1.08
N ARG A 92 -8.68 -7.42 2.33
CA ARG A 92 -7.56 -7.74 3.21
C ARG A 92 -6.60 -8.79 2.64
N ASP A 93 -7.14 -9.83 2.01
CA ASP A 93 -6.37 -10.96 1.48
C ASP A 93 -6.04 -10.80 -0.02
N LEU A 94 -6.01 -9.57 -0.54
CA LEU A 94 -5.74 -9.30 -1.95
C LEU A 94 -4.35 -9.78 -2.35
N THR A 95 -4.32 -10.66 -3.35
CA THR A 95 -3.06 -11.15 -3.93
C THR A 95 -2.78 -10.49 -5.28
N ALA A 96 -1.51 -10.49 -5.70
CA ALA A 96 -1.14 -10.00 -7.03
C ALA A 96 -1.86 -10.77 -8.14
N GLN A 97 -2.10 -12.06 -7.95
CA GLN A 97 -2.81 -12.91 -8.91
C GLN A 97 -4.27 -12.48 -9.05
N THR A 98 -4.97 -12.27 -7.93
CA THR A 98 -6.38 -11.85 -7.97
C THR A 98 -6.52 -10.44 -8.57
N ALA A 99 -5.63 -9.52 -8.18
CA ALA A 99 -5.59 -8.17 -8.77
C ALA A 99 -5.31 -8.22 -10.28
N TYR A 100 -4.39 -9.08 -10.72
CA TYR A 100 -4.10 -9.29 -12.14
C TYR A 100 -5.34 -9.79 -12.90
N LEU A 101 -6.08 -10.73 -12.34
CA LEU A 101 -7.31 -11.20 -12.95
C LEU A 101 -8.32 -10.07 -13.15
N MET A 102 -8.54 -9.22 -12.13
CA MET A 102 -9.46 -8.08 -12.23
C MET A 102 -9.01 -7.04 -13.26
N THR A 103 -7.71 -6.74 -13.33
CA THR A 103 -7.19 -5.65 -14.16
C THR A 103 -6.84 -6.05 -15.59
N MET A 104 -6.39 -7.28 -15.82
CA MET A 104 -5.82 -7.71 -17.08
C MET A 104 -6.69 -8.70 -17.87
N MET A 105 -7.58 -9.46 -17.22
CA MET A 105 -8.41 -10.47 -17.89
C MET A 105 -9.71 -9.90 -18.48
N ARG A 106 -9.62 -8.77 -19.19
CA ARG A 106 -10.75 -8.05 -19.78
C ARG A 106 -11.52 -8.85 -20.85
N ASN A 107 -10.91 -9.88 -21.38
CA ASN A 107 -11.53 -10.83 -22.30
C ASN A 107 -12.42 -11.87 -21.59
N ARG A 108 -12.52 -11.82 -20.28
CA ARG A 108 -13.34 -12.70 -19.44
C ARG A 108 -14.24 -11.88 -18.49
N PRO A 109 -15.09 -10.99 -19.01
CA PRO A 109 -15.83 -10.02 -18.19
C PRO A 109 -16.69 -10.69 -17.11
N GLU A 110 -17.40 -11.78 -17.44
CA GLU A 110 -18.25 -12.49 -16.48
C GLU A 110 -17.45 -13.04 -15.27
N ALA A 111 -16.23 -13.54 -15.50
CA ALA A 111 -15.37 -14.01 -14.41
C ALA A 111 -14.89 -12.86 -13.54
N VAL A 112 -14.52 -11.74 -14.15
CA VAL A 112 -14.10 -10.52 -13.44
C VAL A 112 -15.26 -9.96 -12.61
N GLU A 113 -16.46 -9.87 -13.17
CA GLU A 113 -17.65 -9.39 -12.47
C GLU A 113 -18.01 -10.27 -11.26
N ARG A 114 -17.85 -11.59 -11.37
CA ARG A 114 -18.05 -12.49 -10.22
C ARG A 114 -17.04 -12.25 -9.10
N ILE A 115 -15.76 -12.07 -9.43
CA ILE A 115 -14.73 -11.74 -8.44
C ILE A 115 -15.08 -10.42 -7.74
N ILE A 116 -15.46 -9.40 -8.50
CA ILE A 116 -15.83 -8.09 -7.96
C ILE A 116 -17.07 -8.20 -7.05
N ALA A 117 -18.08 -8.98 -7.47
CA ALA A 117 -19.29 -9.18 -6.67
C ALA A 117 -18.96 -9.83 -5.31
N MET A 118 -18.13 -10.88 -5.30
CA MET A 118 -17.68 -11.53 -4.06
C MET A 118 -16.92 -10.57 -3.14
N ILE A 119 -16.07 -9.72 -3.69
CA ILE A 119 -15.32 -8.73 -2.89
C ILE A 119 -16.27 -7.70 -2.27
N LYS A 120 -17.25 -7.21 -3.03
CA LYS A 120 -18.24 -6.25 -2.54
C LYS A 120 -19.16 -6.84 -1.48
N GLU A 121 -19.58 -8.08 -1.65
CA GLU A 121 -20.37 -8.82 -0.65
C GLU A 121 -19.57 -8.95 0.66
N ARG A 122 -18.33 -9.39 0.59
CA ARG A 122 -17.42 -9.45 1.74
C ARG A 122 -17.26 -8.09 2.42
N ALA A 123 -17.05 -7.02 1.65
CA ALA A 123 -16.92 -5.67 2.19
C ALA A 123 -18.16 -5.23 2.96
N GLU A 124 -19.37 -5.59 2.48
CA GLU A 124 -20.63 -5.33 3.17
C GLU A 124 -20.77 -6.13 4.47
N GLU A 125 -20.37 -7.40 4.47
CA GLU A 125 -20.38 -8.26 5.67
C GLU A 125 -19.45 -7.74 6.77
N HIS A 126 -18.31 -7.16 6.39
CA HIS A 126 -17.35 -6.58 7.33
C HIS A 126 -17.65 -5.15 7.75
N ALA A 127 -18.55 -4.47 7.03
CA ALA A 127 -18.86 -3.08 7.31
C ALA A 127 -19.54 -2.90 8.68
N SER A 128 -19.03 -1.96 9.46
CA SER A 128 -19.46 -1.69 10.82
C SER A 128 -19.47 -0.20 11.14
N THR A 129 -20.21 0.19 12.17
CA THR A 129 -20.14 1.52 12.81
C THR A 129 -19.20 1.54 14.01
N ILE A 130 -18.58 0.40 14.33
CA ILE A 130 -17.61 0.25 15.42
C ILE A 130 -16.33 -0.31 14.82
N ALA A 131 -15.25 0.40 15.00
CA ALA A 131 -13.92 -0.03 14.59
C ALA A 131 -13.21 -0.81 15.70
N LYS A 132 -12.12 -1.48 15.36
CA LYS A 132 -11.38 -2.34 16.29
C LYS A 132 -9.92 -1.95 16.37
N VAL A 133 -9.34 -2.13 17.56
CA VAL A 133 -7.90 -2.11 17.81
C VAL A 133 -7.52 -3.47 18.37
N GLY A 134 -6.66 -4.20 17.69
CA GLY A 134 -6.19 -5.51 18.07
C GLY A 134 -5.25 -5.47 19.28
N ARG A 135 -5.05 -6.62 19.91
CA ARG A 135 -4.21 -6.80 21.09
C ARG A 135 -2.77 -6.32 20.83
N GLY A 136 -2.12 -5.80 21.87
CA GLY A 136 -0.70 -5.45 21.84
C GLY A 136 -0.36 -4.19 21.02
N THR A 137 -1.38 -3.48 20.52
CA THR A 137 -1.20 -2.32 19.66
C THR A 137 -0.78 -1.08 20.45
N THR A 138 0.13 -0.29 19.87
CA THR A 138 0.59 0.99 20.40
C THR A 138 0.20 2.12 19.46
N ILE A 139 -0.47 3.17 19.97
CA ILE A 139 -0.86 4.37 19.20
C ILE A 139 -0.42 5.59 20.00
N ILE A 140 0.49 6.39 19.46
CA ILE A 140 1.06 7.55 20.17
C ILE A 140 1.10 8.79 19.29
N GLY A 141 0.82 9.97 19.87
CA GLY A 141 1.05 11.28 19.26
C GLY A 141 0.33 11.52 17.93
N SER A 142 -0.82 10.88 17.73
CA SER A 142 -1.49 10.85 16.44
C SER A 142 -2.65 11.84 16.36
N ARG A 143 -2.85 12.46 15.16
CA ARG A 143 -3.89 13.49 15.03
C ARG A 143 -5.26 12.89 14.74
N PHE A 144 -5.45 12.30 13.58
CA PHE A 144 -6.77 11.81 13.14
C PHE A 144 -6.70 10.37 12.66
N ILE A 145 -7.48 9.50 13.28
CA ILE A 145 -7.69 8.11 12.87
C ILE A 145 -9.21 7.91 12.75
N ARG A 146 -9.72 7.79 11.51
CA ARG A 146 -11.16 7.75 11.21
C ARG A 146 -11.51 6.51 10.43
N GLU A 147 -12.53 5.78 10.90
CA GLU A 147 -13.00 4.55 10.22
C GLU A 147 -11.82 3.61 9.85
N VAL A 148 -10.94 3.31 10.81
CA VAL A 148 -9.76 2.45 10.60
C VAL A 148 -9.81 1.25 11.53
N ASN A 149 -9.79 0.05 10.97
CA ASN A 149 -9.51 -1.17 11.71
C ASN A 149 -8.01 -1.37 11.86
N ILE A 150 -7.59 -1.64 13.09
CA ILE A 150 -6.18 -1.86 13.44
C ILE A 150 -6.07 -3.25 14.01
N GLU A 151 -5.22 -4.07 13.40
CA GLU A 151 -5.01 -5.45 13.81
C GLU A 151 -4.07 -5.56 15.02
N GLU A 152 -3.66 -6.77 15.38
CA GLU A 152 -2.79 -7.04 16.53
C GLU A 152 -1.36 -6.55 16.32
N ASP A 153 -0.69 -6.18 17.41
CA ASP A 153 0.75 -5.86 17.47
C ASP A 153 1.18 -4.72 16.52
N VAL A 154 0.26 -3.81 16.20
CA VAL A 154 0.50 -2.66 15.33
C VAL A 154 1.14 -1.51 16.11
N THR A 155 2.02 -0.76 15.45
CA THR A 155 2.55 0.51 15.96
C THR A 155 2.09 1.67 15.07
N ILE A 156 1.43 2.66 15.66
CA ILE A 156 1.07 3.93 15.00
C ILE A 156 1.68 5.06 15.81
N GLU A 157 2.58 5.82 15.20
CA GLU A 157 3.29 6.89 15.89
C GLU A 157 3.28 8.18 15.06
N GLY A 158 2.67 9.23 15.60
CA GLY A 158 2.71 10.56 15.01
C GLY A 158 2.01 10.71 13.66
N VAL A 159 1.05 9.86 13.32
CA VAL A 159 0.35 9.99 12.02
C VAL A 159 -0.47 11.27 11.97
N SER A 160 -0.48 11.91 10.82
CA SER A 160 -1.29 13.11 10.58
C SER A 160 -2.74 12.78 10.27
N HIS A 161 -3.02 11.79 9.42
CA HIS A 161 -4.39 11.44 9.03
C HIS A 161 -4.50 10.02 8.46
N LEU A 162 -5.34 9.20 9.07
CA LEU A 162 -5.77 7.91 8.53
C LEU A 162 -7.29 7.92 8.38
N GLU A 163 -7.80 7.48 7.22
CA GLU A 163 -9.24 7.47 6.93
C GLU A 163 -9.65 6.26 6.08
N ASN A 164 -10.70 5.57 6.49
CA ASN A 164 -11.31 4.44 5.80
C ASN A 164 -10.26 3.39 5.39
N GLY A 165 -9.71 2.67 6.37
CA GLY A 165 -8.66 1.71 6.09
C GLY A 165 -8.51 0.58 7.08
N THR A 166 -7.63 -0.34 6.75
CA THR A 166 -7.20 -1.44 7.61
C THR A 166 -5.69 -1.44 7.73
N VAL A 167 -5.18 -1.59 8.95
CA VAL A 167 -3.76 -1.77 9.25
C VAL A 167 -3.53 -3.19 9.72
N GLY A 168 -2.82 -3.98 8.93
CA GLY A 168 -2.52 -5.39 9.17
C GLY A 168 -1.60 -5.62 10.37
N ARG A 169 -1.59 -6.84 10.87
CA ARG A 169 -0.84 -7.25 12.06
C ARG A 169 0.66 -6.96 11.94
N GLY A 170 1.27 -6.50 13.05
CA GLY A 170 2.70 -6.23 13.12
C GLY A 170 3.19 -5.07 12.27
N SER A 171 2.27 -4.31 11.66
CA SER A 171 2.60 -3.18 10.78
C SER A 171 2.97 -1.93 11.55
N LEU A 172 3.62 -1.00 10.85
CA LEU A 172 4.00 0.29 11.38
C LEU A 172 3.52 1.42 10.49
N MET A 173 2.88 2.42 11.09
CA MET A 173 2.57 3.70 10.47
C MET A 173 3.25 4.83 11.25
N GLY A 174 4.19 5.51 10.62
CA GLY A 174 5.08 6.48 11.28
C GLY A 174 4.66 7.93 11.12
N VAL A 175 5.57 8.81 11.54
CA VAL A 175 5.33 10.24 11.68
C VAL A 175 4.90 10.90 10.36
N ASP A 176 3.90 11.79 10.48
CA ASP A 176 3.32 12.60 9.42
C ASP A 176 2.70 11.82 8.23
N VAL A 177 2.54 10.50 8.37
CA VAL A 177 1.85 9.70 7.35
C VAL A 177 0.41 10.14 7.20
N ARG A 178 -0.03 10.18 5.94
CA ARG A 178 -1.43 10.35 5.54
C ARG A 178 -1.84 9.17 4.67
N ALA A 179 -2.95 8.52 5.02
CA ALA A 179 -3.51 7.44 4.22
C ALA A 179 -5.03 7.49 4.20
N LYS A 180 -5.61 7.36 3.01
CA LYS A 180 -7.04 7.35 2.79
C LYS A 180 -7.45 6.22 1.86
N GLU A 181 -8.54 5.50 2.22
CA GLU A 181 -9.06 4.41 1.42
C GLU A 181 -7.97 3.36 1.13
N PHE A 182 -7.44 2.75 2.19
CA PHE A 182 -6.24 1.94 2.09
C PHE A 182 -6.36 0.60 2.82
N ILE A 183 -5.53 -0.35 2.39
CA ILE A 183 -5.28 -1.58 3.16
C ILE A 183 -3.77 -1.79 3.24
N LEU A 184 -3.26 -1.90 4.47
CA LEU A 184 -1.93 -2.43 4.76
C LEU A 184 -2.07 -3.90 5.17
N SER A 185 -1.31 -4.77 4.52
CA SER A 185 -1.14 -6.17 4.93
C SER A 185 -0.15 -6.30 6.09
N ASP A 186 -0.01 -7.52 6.61
CA ASP A 186 0.83 -7.82 7.76
C ASP A 186 2.30 -7.42 7.58
N ASP A 187 2.92 -6.94 8.65
CA ASP A 187 4.32 -6.51 8.71
C ASP A 187 4.71 -5.39 7.73
N ALA A 188 3.74 -4.70 7.13
CA ALA A 188 4.01 -3.57 6.24
C ALA A 188 4.41 -2.32 7.02
N ARG A 189 5.19 -1.43 6.38
CA ARG A 189 5.65 -0.19 6.99
C ARG A 189 5.39 1.00 6.07
N VAL A 190 4.79 2.05 6.63
CA VAL A 190 4.63 3.35 5.96
C VAL A 190 5.12 4.43 6.89
N GLU A 191 6.14 5.17 6.49
CA GLU A 191 6.86 6.11 7.37
C GLU A 191 7.21 7.43 6.65
N GLY A 192 7.70 8.40 7.42
CA GLY A 192 8.39 9.59 6.90
C GLY A 192 7.55 10.46 5.99
N ALA A 193 6.41 10.95 6.48
CA ALA A 193 5.51 11.87 5.77
C ALA A 193 4.98 11.35 4.41
N SER A 194 4.98 10.03 4.22
CA SER A 194 4.42 9.41 3.00
C SER A 194 2.91 9.59 2.91
N SER A 195 2.39 9.68 1.68
CA SER A 195 0.97 9.93 1.43
C SER A 195 0.38 8.88 0.49
N LEU A 196 -0.69 8.22 0.92
CA LEU A 196 -1.36 7.14 0.19
C LEU A 196 -2.85 7.47 -0.01
N GLU A 197 -3.37 7.29 -1.21
CA GLU A 197 -4.80 7.40 -1.48
C GLU A 197 -5.26 6.26 -2.41
N ARG A 198 -6.27 5.52 -2.03
CA ARG A 198 -6.73 4.30 -2.73
C ARG A 198 -5.57 3.36 -3.04
N CYS A 199 -4.91 2.88 -1.98
CA CYS A 199 -3.73 2.04 -2.11
C CYS A 199 -3.85 0.71 -1.37
N PHE A 200 -3.25 -0.32 -1.94
CA PHE A 200 -2.95 -1.58 -1.27
C PHE A 200 -1.45 -1.68 -1.01
N VAL A 201 -1.09 -1.99 0.23
CA VAL A 201 0.31 -2.20 0.63
C VAL A 201 0.47 -3.62 1.15
N GLY A 202 1.08 -4.46 0.35
CA GLY A 202 1.24 -5.88 0.62
C GLY A 202 2.25 -6.19 1.73
N GLU A 203 2.28 -7.46 2.15
CA GLU A 203 3.11 -7.94 3.26
C GLU A 203 4.58 -7.50 3.15
N LYS A 204 5.12 -7.01 4.28
CA LYS A 204 6.53 -6.62 4.43
C LYS A 204 7.02 -5.59 3.41
N THR A 205 6.10 -4.88 2.79
CA THR A 205 6.40 -3.72 1.95
C THR A 205 6.77 -2.55 2.82
N MET A 206 7.75 -1.79 2.38
CA MET A 206 8.20 -0.55 3.02
C MET A 206 7.97 0.64 2.09
N ILE A 207 7.29 1.65 2.58
CA ILE A 207 7.09 2.95 1.91
C ILE A 207 7.55 4.03 2.86
N ALA A 208 8.49 4.88 2.43
CA ALA A 208 9.09 5.88 3.32
C ALA A 208 9.55 7.15 2.60
N ASN A 209 10.03 8.11 3.37
CA ASN A 209 10.73 9.30 2.89
C ASN A 209 9.93 10.10 1.87
N GLU A 210 8.75 10.58 2.26
CA GLU A 210 7.88 11.46 1.46
C GLU A 210 7.37 10.81 0.16
N PHE A 211 7.32 9.47 0.08
CA PHE A 211 6.75 8.80 -1.08
C PHE A 211 5.25 9.07 -1.19
N THR A 212 4.79 9.41 -2.40
CA THR A 212 3.37 9.64 -2.67
C THR A 212 2.80 8.58 -3.60
N ALA A 213 1.60 8.09 -3.30
CA ALA A 213 0.92 7.13 -4.16
C ALA A 213 -0.58 7.35 -4.23
N VAL A 214 -1.13 7.25 -5.45
CA VAL A 214 -2.56 7.31 -5.73
C VAL A 214 -2.95 6.14 -6.63
N ASP A 215 -4.10 5.51 -6.37
CA ASP A 215 -4.63 4.41 -7.19
C ASP A 215 -3.60 3.30 -7.45
N THR A 216 -2.85 2.90 -6.43
CA THR A 216 -1.68 2.04 -6.61
C THR A 216 -1.73 0.79 -5.74
N LEU A 217 -1.31 -0.34 -6.33
CA LEU A 217 -1.20 -1.63 -5.67
C LEU A 217 0.28 -1.99 -5.51
N PHE A 218 0.76 -2.04 -4.28
CA PHE A 218 2.09 -2.54 -3.94
C PHE A 218 1.97 -3.94 -3.33
N PHE A 219 2.51 -4.95 -3.99
CA PHE A 219 2.49 -6.30 -3.44
C PHE A 219 3.73 -6.61 -2.60
N ALA A 220 3.80 -7.82 -2.07
CA ALA A 220 4.74 -8.20 -1.02
C ALA A 220 6.21 -7.83 -1.30
N ASN A 221 6.92 -7.41 -0.24
CA ASN A 221 8.35 -7.11 -0.27
C ASN A 221 8.78 -5.96 -1.20
N CYS A 222 7.88 -5.05 -1.54
CA CYS A 222 8.24 -3.83 -2.24
C CYS A 222 9.03 -2.86 -1.33
N HIS A 223 9.83 -1.97 -1.94
CA HIS A 223 10.59 -0.95 -1.22
C HIS A 223 10.54 0.36 -2.00
N LEU A 224 9.80 1.34 -1.50
CA LEU A 224 9.49 2.61 -2.16
C LEU A 224 9.90 3.78 -1.27
N GLU A 225 10.70 4.69 -1.81
CA GLU A 225 11.10 5.91 -1.11
C GLU A 225 11.29 7.07 -2.09
N ASN A 226 11.09 8.30 -1.61
CA ASN A 226 11.47 9.53 -2.30
C ASN A 226 10.89 9.70 -3.72
N GLY A 227 9.76 9.13 -4.03
CA GLY A 227 9.20 9.13 -5.38
C GLY A 227 7.68 9.26 -5.42
N GLU A 228 7.14 9.07 -6.60
CA GLU A 228 5.70 9.12 -6.86
C GLU A 228 5.24 7.91 -7.66
N ALA A 229 4.05 7.40 -7.33
CA ALA A 229 3.36 6.37 -8.08
C ALA A 229 1.89 6.74 -8.32
N ALA A 230 1.43 6.64 -9.56
CA ALA A 230 0.04 6.85 -9.93
C ALA A 230 -0.46 5.73 -10.85
N ALA A 231 -1.58 5.10 -10.50
CA ALA A 231 -2.18 4.00 -11.24
C ALA A 231 -1.21 2.83 -11.50
N VAL A 232 -0.40 2.47 -10.51
CA VAL A 232 0.66 1.47 -10.65
C VAL A 232 0.22 0.12 -10.11
N PHE A 233 0.53 -0.95 -10.84
CA PHE A 233 0.51 -2.32 -10.35
C PHE A 233 1.94 -2.77 -10.07
N ALA A 234 2.42 -2.51 -8.88
CA ALA A 234 3.74 -2.94 -8.43
C ALA A 234 3.66 -4.36 -7.86
N GLY A 235 3.95 -5.35 -8.69
CA GLY A 235 4.11 -6.74 -8.27
C GLY A 235 5.24 -6.91 -7.24
N PRO A 236 5.35 -8.11 -6.63
CA PRO A 236 6.31 -8.36 -5.55
C PRO A 236 7.74 -7.96 -5.89
N TYR A 237 8.48 -7.53 -4.86
CA TYR A 237 9.89 -7.14 -4.95
C TYR A 237 10.16 -5.95 -5.89
N THR A 238 9.20 -5.09 -6.10
CA THR A 238 9.43 -3.80 -6.77
C THR A 238 10.23 -2.87 -5.86
N VAL A 239 11.27 -2.25 -6.42
CA VAL A 239 12.17 -1.35 -5.69
C VAL A 239 12.29 -0.02 -6.42
N SER A 240 11.97 1.06 -5.73
CA SER A 240 12.17 2.45 -6.16
C SER A 240 12.51 3.29 -4.94
N HIS A 241 13.76 3.33 -4.53
CA HIS A 241 14.19 3.96 -3.27
C HIS A 241 15.13 5.15 -3.45
N HIS A 242 15.32 5.62 -4.66
CA HIS A 242 16.11 6.81 -4.96
C HIS A 242 15.22 7.98 -5.34
N LYS A 243 15.73 9.21 -5.12
CA LYS A 243 14.99 10.44 -5.41
C LYS A 243 14.54 10.59 -6.86
N SER A 244 13.43 11.29 -7.04
CA SER A 244 12.90 11.75 -8.33
C SER A 244 12.43 10.64 -9.26
N SER A 245 12.02 9.49 -8.71
CA SER A 245 11.38 8.44 -9.53
C SER A 245 9.89 8.75 -9.70
N LEU A 246 9.41 8.68 -10.94
CA LEU A 246 8.01 8.84 -11.31
C LEU A 246 7.53 7.57 -12.00
N LEU A 247 6.59 6.85 -11.37
CA LEU A 247 6.01 5.62 -11.87
C LEU A 247 4.53 5.86 -12.19
N ILE A 248 4.15 5.78 -13.46
CA ILE A 248 2.77 6.02 -13.90
C ILE A 248 2.26 4.87 -14.76
N ALA A 249 1.08 4.37 -14.43
CA ALA A 249 0.29 3.41 -15.22
C ALA A 249 1.10 2.16 -15.68
N GLY A 250 2.04 1.71 -14.85
CA GLY A 250 2.86 0.54 -15.13
C GLY A 250 2.39 -0.72 -14.42
N ILE A 251 2.66 -1.88 -15.03
CA ILE A 251 2.57 -3.19 -14.40
C ILE A 251 3.93 -3.88 -14.46
N PHE A 252 4.43 -4.28 -13.31
CA PHE A 252 5.75 -4.87 -13.19
C PHE A 252 5.88 -5.75 -11.92
N SER A 253 6.92 -6.58 -11.87
CA SER A 253 7.28 -7.35 -10.68
C SER A 253 8.79 -7.60 -10.65
N PHE A 254 9.35 -7.73 -9.45
CA PHE A 254 10.82 -7.81 -9.29
C PHE A 254 11.55 -6.68 -10.02
N PHE A 255 10.89 -5.57 -10.16
CA PHE A 255 11.32 -4.39 -10.88
C PHE A 255 12.27 -3.55 -10.03
N ASN A 256 13.27 -2.93 -10.67
CA ASN A 256 14.14 -1.99 -10.00
C ASN A 256 14.22 -0.68 -10.79
N ALA A 257 13.69 0.40 -10.22
CA ALA A 257 13.81 1.74 -10.76
C ALA A 257 15.09 2.41 -10.25
N GLY A 258 15.95 2.86 -11.17
CA GLY A 258 17.08 3.72 -10.84
C GLY A 258 16.63 5.14 -10.48
N SER A 259 17.53 5.92 -9.88
CA SER A 259 17.27 7.33 -9.55
C SER A 259 16.81 8.11 -10.78
N GLY A 260 15.75 8.91 -10.63
CA GLY A 260 15.20 9.72 -11.74
C GLY A 260 14.55 8.91 -12.86
N THR A 261 14.22 7.64 -12.63
CA THR A 261 13.39 6.87 -13.56
C THR A 261 12.08 7.59 -13.82
N ASN A 262 11.72 7.76 -15.10
CA ASN A 262 10.50 8.44 -15.48
C ASN A 262 9.67 7.56 -16.44
N GLN A 263 8.48 7.18 -15.98
CA GLN A 263 7.48 6.47 -16.77
C GLN A 263 6.32 7.43 -16.99
N SER A 264 6.47 8.40 -17.85
CA SER A 264 5.42 9.38 -18.03
C SER A 264 4.51 9.09 -19.21
N ASN A 265 3.30 9.60 -19.12
CA ASN A 265 2.25 9.40 -20.12
C ASN A 265 2.23 10.58 -21.11
N HIS A 266 3.24 10.76 -21.92
CA HIS A 266 3.31 11.89 -22.88
C HIS A 266 2.20 11.89 -23.93
N LEU A 267 1.45 10.81 -24.07
CA LEU A 267 0.29 10.74 -24.96
C LEU A 267 -1.01 11.23 -24.30
N PHE A 268 -0.95 11.79 -23.11
CA PHE A 268 -2.12 12.31 -22.41
C PHE A 268 -3.01 13.22 -23.29
N LYS A 269 -2.41 14.10 -24.10
CA LYS A 269 -3.15 14.97 -25.02
C LYS A 269 -3.71 14.24 -26.24
N SER A 270 -3.27 13.03 -26.52
CA SER A 270 -3.66 12.23 -27.70
C SER A 270 -4.61 11.07 -27.33
N GLY A 271 -4.96 10.92 -26.08
CA GLY A 271 -5.82 9.86 -25.58
C GLY A 271 -5.18 9.01 -24.49
N ALA A 272 -5.99 8.24 -23.83
CA ALA A 272 -5.69 7.52 -22.61
C ALA A 272 -5.00 6.17 -22.87
N VAL A 273 -3.77 6.14 -23.30
CA VAL A 273 -3.04 4.88 -23.47
C VAL A 273 -1.74 4.95 -22.70
N HIS A 274 -1.76 4.40 -21.49
CA HIS A 274 -0.67 4.65 -20.56
C HIS A 274 -0.19 3.38 -19.87
N GLN A 275 -0.33 2.24 -20.51
CA GLN A 275 0.13 0.99 -19.95
C GLN A 275 1.56 0.70 -20.38
N ALA A 276 2.50 0.70 -19.42
CA ALA A 276 3.79 0.08 -19.57
C ALA A 276 3.78 -1.30 -18.91
N VAL A 277 4.36 -2.31 -19.56
CA VAL A 277 4.51 -3.66 -19.02
C VAL A 277 6.00 -3.97 -18.90
N HIS A 278 6.55 -3.89 -17.70
CA HIS A 278 7.93 -4.28 -17.43
C HIS A 278 7.90 -5.68 -16.84
N GLN A 279 8.20 -6.66 -17.67
CA GLN A 279 8.13 -8.05 -17.24
C GLN A 279 9.17 -8.34 -16.15
N ARG A 280 9.00 -9.48 -15.47
CA ARG A 280 9.73 -9.86 -14.26
C ARG A 280 11.24 -9.56 -14.33
N GLY A 281 11.75 -8.86 -13.34
CA GLY A 281 13.15 -8.60 -13.16
C GLY A 281 13.73 -7.48 -14.05
N THR A 282 12.89 -6.74 -14.74
CA THR A 282 13.30 -5.57 -15.53
C THR A 282 13.94 -4.52 -14.63
N LYS A 283 15.02 -3.90 -15.11
CA LYS A 283 15.76 -2.90 -14.37
C LYS A 283 15.98 -1.65 -15.20
N PHE A 284 15.62 -0.51 -14.62
CA PHE A 284 15.88 0.80 -15.20
C PHE A 284 17.13 1.41 -14.57
N GLY A 285 18.06 1.87 -15.41
CA GLY A 285 19.20 2.66 -14.98
C GLY A 285 18.77 4.06 -14.49
N SER A 286 19.73 4.80 -13.94
CA SER A 286 19.48 6.17 -13.51
C SER A 286 19.02 7.04 -14.66
N SER A 287 18.01 7.88 -14.46
CA SER A 287 17.41 8.77 -15.45
C SER A 287 16.84 8.06 -16.69
N ALA A 288 16.62 6.75 -16.60
CA ALA A 288 15.99 6.02 -17.69
C ALA A 288 14.56 6.49 -17.90
N TYR A 289 14.17 6.59 -19.16
CA TYR A 289 12.87 7.04 -19.59
C TYR A 289 12.32 6.11 -20.67
N VAL A 290 11.08 5.70 -20.53
CA VAL A 290 10.33 4.97 -21.56
C VAL A 290 9.03 5.68 -21.87
N MET A 291 8.67 5.73 -23.15
CA MET A 291 7.40 6.26 -23.59
C MET A 291 6.36 5.14 -23.68
N SER A 292 5.36 5.20 -22.82
CA SER A 292 4.24 4.27 -22.84
C SER A 292 3.31 4.51 -24.06
N PRO A 293 2.67 3.45 -24.58
CA PRO A 293 2.77 2.04 -24.17
C PRO A 293 4.10 1.41 -24.59
N SER A 294 4.69 0.60 -23.70
CA SER A 294 5.91 -0.17 -23.98
C SER A 294 5.86 -1.52 -23.27
N ILE A 295 6.55 -2.50 -23.79
CA ILE A 295 6.71 -3.82 -23.19
C ILE A 295 8.18 -4.21 -23.20
N GLU A 296 8.76 -4.41 -22.02
CA GLU A 296 10.11 -4.92 -21.86
C GLU A 296 10.06 -6.38 -21.43
N GLY A 297 10.84 -7.21 -22.12
CA GLY A 297 10.98 -8.64 -21.83
C GLY A 297 11.61 -8.90 -20.46
N PRO A 298 11.50 -10.15 -19.93
CA PRO A 298 12.00 -10.48 -18.61
C PRO A 298 13.51 -10.20 -18.46
N TYR A 299 13.90 -9.67 -17.31
CA TYR A 299 15.30 -9.33 -16.97
C TYR A 299 15.99 -8.39 -17.95
N THR A 300 15.22 -7.55 -18.64
CA THR A 300 15.76 -6.50 -19.50
C THR A 300 16.32 -5.36 -18.67
N VAL A 301 17.46 -4.83 -19.07
CA VAL A 301 18.07 -3.61 -18.51
C VAL A 301 17.83 -2.46 -19.49
N VAL A 302 17.19 -1.40 -19.01
CA VAL A 302 16.87 -0.20 -19.80
C VAL A 302 17.80 0.93 -19.39
N LEU A 303 18.55 1.49 -20.36
CA LEU A 303 19.49 2.58 -20.15
C LEU A 303 19.23 3.72 -21.15
N GLY A 304 19.07 4.94 -20.65
CA GLY A 304 18.86 6.13 -21.48
C GLY A 304 17.38 6.46 -21.69
N ARG A 305 17.10 7.27 -22.70
CA ARG A 305 15.77 7.84 -22.97
C ARG A 305 15.17 7.26 -24.25
N HIS A 306 14.09 6.51 -24.11
CA HIS A 306 13.40 5.85 -25.23
C HIS A 306 12.11 6.59 -25.54
N THR A 307 12.12 7.36 -26.63
CA THR A 307 11.03 8.26 -27.05
C THR A 307 10.12 7.65 -28.13
N ARG A 308 10.22 6.37 -28.36
CA ARG A 308 9.33 5.59 -29.24
C ARG A 308 8.76 4.42 -28.47
N HIS A 309 7.56 4.02 -28.87
CA HIS A 309 6.96 2.78 -28.36
C HIS A 309 7.80 1.59 -28.81
N HIS A 310 8.07 0.67 -27.90
CA HIS A 310 8.76 -0.56 -28.21
C HIS A 310 8.08 -1.74 -27.52
N ASP A 311 8.22 -2.89 -28.14
CA ASP A 311 7.78 -4.17 -27.61
C ASP A 311 8.94 -5.15 -27.77
N THR A 312 9.51 -5.56 -26.66
CA THR A 312 10.64 -6.49 -26.60
C THR A 312 10.29 -7.72 -25.74
N GLN A 313 9.01 -8.03 -25.61
CA GLN A 313 8.52 -9.09 -24.72
C GLN A 313 9.15 -10.45 -24.97
N ASP A 314 9.44 -10.76 -26.23
CA ASP A 314 10.04 -12.04 -26.66
C ASP A 314 11.57 -12.03 -26.64
N MET A 315 12.19 -10.96 -26.13
CA MET A 315 13.64 -10.78 -26.05
C MET A 315 14.10 -10.71 -24.58
N PRO A 316 14.03 -11.82 -23.81
CA PRO A 316 14.44 -11.82 -22.41
C PRO A 316 15.94 -11.57 -22.28
N PHE A 317 16.35 -11.11 -21.10
CA PHE A 317 17.75 -10.85 -20.75
C PHE A 317 18.46 -9.85 -21.67
N SER A 318 17.73 -8.93 -22.27
CA SER A 318 18.29 -7.93 -23.19
C SER A 318 18.78 -6.68 -22.46
N TYR A 319 19.59 -5.90 -23.14
CA TYR A 319 19.79 -4.48 -22.85
C TYR A 319 19.07 -3.65 -23.91
N LEU A 320 18.27 -2.69 -23.46
CA LEU A 320 17.72 -1.62 -24.29
C LEU A 320 18.50 -0.35 -23.98
N ILE A 321 19.28 0.13 -24.93
CA ILE A 321 20.24 1.22 -24.74
C ILE A 321 19.90 2.34 -25.71
N GLU A 322 19.90 3.59 -25.23
CA GLU A 322 19.83 4.77 -26.09
C GLU A 322 21.24 5.26 -26.39
N ASP A 323 21.50 5.49 -27.67
CA ASP A 323 22.73 6.08 -28.17
C ASP A 323 22.40 7.05 -29.31
N GLY A 324 22.79 8.31 -29.15
CA GLY A 324 22.55 9.35 -30.15
C GLY A 324 21.08 9.57 -30.52
N GLY A 325 20.15 9.37 -29.58
CA GLY A 325 18.70 9.50 -29.81
C GLY A 325 18.05 8.27 -30.45
N GLN A 326 18.80 7.19 -30.64
CA GLN A 326 18.30 5.92 -31.17
C GLN A 326 18.27 4.85 -30.09
N SER A 327 17.22 4.02 -30.10
CA SER A 327 17.12 2.86 -29.21
C SER A 327 17.69 1.64 -29.89
N SER A 328 18.64 1.00 -29.25
CA SER A 328 19.28 -0.23 -29.70
C SER A 328 19.01 -1.37 -28.71
N LEU A 329 18.64 -2.54 -29.23
CA LEU A 329 18.43 -3.76 -28.43
C LEU A 329 19.63 -4.70 -28.58
N MET A 330 20.15 -5.16 -27.45
CA MET A 330 21.22 -6.15 -27.37
C MET A 330 20.72 -7.42 -26.69
N PRO A 331 20.22 -8.40 -27.45
CA PRO A 331 19.64 -9.63 -26.90
C PRO A 331 20.63 -10.44 -26.07
N GLY A 332 20.18 -10.98 -24.94
CA GLY A 332 20.98 -11.89 -24.11
C GLY A 332 22.12 -11.24 -23.32
N LEU A 333 22.38 -9.95 -23.48
CA LEU A 333 23.55 -9.30 -22.85
C LEU A 333 23.46 -9.34 -21.31
N SER A 334 22.26 -9.24 -20.72
CA SER A 334 22.10 -9.25 -19.27
C SER A 334 22.36 -10.63 -18.62
N LEU A 335 22.37 -11.71 -19.38
CA LEU A 335 22.80 -13.03 -18.89
C LEU A 335 24.23 -13.04 -18.34
N ARG A 336 25.07 -12.15 -18.81
CA ARG A 336 26.47 -12.00 -18.36
C ARG A 336 26.60 -11.04 -17.18
N SER A 337 25.51 -10.41 -16.77
CA SER A 337 25.52 -9.41 -15.70
C SER A 337 25.43 -10.07 -14.33
N TYR A 338 26.39 -9.79 -13.46
CA TYR A 338 26.32 -10.16 -12.04
C TYR A 338 25.04 -9.62 -11.38
N GLY A 339 24.61 -8.43 -11.79
CA GLY A 339 23.36 -7.82 -11.28
C GLY A 339 22.14 -8.68 -11.56
N THR A 340 22.04 -9.30 -12.73
CA THR A 340 20.94 -10.19 -13.09
C THR A 340 20.93 -11.46 -12.23
N VAL A 341 22.08 -12.10 -12.03
CA VAL A 341 22.21 -13.29 -11.17
C VAL A 341 21.81 -12.94 -9.74
N ARG A 342 22.29 -11.84 -9.21
CA ARG A 342 21.94 -11.34 -7.88
C ARG A 342 20.42 -11.11 -7.75
N ASP A 343 19.79 -10.51 -8.76
CA ASP A 343 18.37 -10.17 -8.71
C ASP A 343 17.47 -11.41 -8.87
N ILE A 344 17.92 -12.45 -9.58
CA ILE A 344 17.26 -13.77 -9.59
C ILE A 344 17.28 -14.42 -8.20
N GLU A 345 18.41 -14.32 -7.50
CA GLU A 345 18.57 -14.90 -6.16
C GLU A 345 17.97 -14.07 -5.02
N LYS A 346 17.62 -12.80 -5.28
CA LYS A 346 17.12 -11.86 -4.26
C LYS A 346 15.95 -12.39 -3.44
N PRO A 347 14.92 -13.05 -3.99
CA PRO A 347 13.83 -13.58 -3.20
C PRO A 347 14.26 -14.58 -2.13
N TRP A 348 15.26 -15.38 -2.41
CA TRP A 348 15.80 -16.39 -1.50
C TRP A 348 16.65 -15.80 -0.37
N ARG A 349 17.36 -14.71 -0.66
CA ARG A 349 18.32 -14.10 0.27
C ARG A 349 17.70 -13.01 1.13
N SER A 350 16.72 -12.28 0.61
CA SER A 350 16.20 -11.05 1.21
C SER A 350 14.68 -11.03 1.41
N SER A 351 14.00 -12.16 1.27
CA SER A 351 12.58 -12.21 1.56
C SER A 351 12.33 -11.84 3.02
N ARG A 352 11.45 -10.90 3.22
CA ARG A 352 10.94 -10.53 4.53
C ARG A 352 9.71 -11.35 4.92
N ARG A 353 9.18 -12.16 4.01
CA ARG A 353 8.05 -13.05 4.30
C ARG A 353 8.51 -14.22 5.15
N SER A 354 7.63 -14.64 6.05
CA SER A 354 7.87 -15.78 6.94
C SER A 354 7.78 -17.14 6.22
N ALA A 355 7.07 -17.18 5.09
CA ALA A 355 6.95 -18.36 4.26
C ALA A 355 6.96 -18.01 2.77
N PHE A 356 7.54 -18.88 1.95
CA PHE A 356 7.30 -18.87 0.52
C PHE A 356 6.02 -19.64 0.23
N LEU A 357 5.13 -18.99 -0.50
CA LEU A 357 3.97 -19.66 -1.08
C LEU A 357 4.38 -20.41 -2.34
#